data_40d59ab2247b2f36be7cbf2e8bdd7573
#
_entry.id   40d59ab2247b2f36be7cbf2e8bdd7573
#
_cell.length_a   1.000
_cell.length_b   1.000
_cell.length_c   1.000
_cell.angle_alpha   90.00
_cell.angle_beta   90.00
_cell.angle_gamma   90.00
#
_symmetry.space_group_name_H-M   'P 1'
#
loop_
_entity.id
_entity.type
_entity.pdbx_description
1 polymer ?
#
loop_
_entity_poly.entity_id
_entity_poly.type
_entity_poly.pdbx_seq_one_letter_code
_entity_poly.pdbx_strand_id
1 'polypeptide(L)'
;MTKQILVGGVPIGGGAPVSIQSMLNTKTTDVESSLRQLRELADAGCQIARLAVPDMDAAKGFAEIASASPLPLVADIHFDYRLAIAAAEGGAAKIRINPGNIGGEERVRAVVDVCKEKKIPIRIGVNGGSLDKRLLEKYGHPTPEALVESAFSHIELLEKYGFYDICVSMKSSSVPLMMKAYTLFHAQSDYPLHLGVTETGTEYMGTIKSAMGIGGLLCMGIGDTIRVSLTADPVREVYAAKAILKAAGIRRDGVNIVACPTCGRTRIDLIGLAGRVEEALRGCEKPITVAVMGCIVNGPGEAREADIGIAGGEDCGVLFVKGELKERLPYDELLPALLRYVEAM
;
A
#
# COMPACT_ATOMS: atom_id res chain seq x y z
N MET A 1 11.67 10.87 -12.56
CA MET A 1 10.19 10.86 -12.32
C MET A 1 9.62 9.80 -13.24
N THR A 2 8.80 8.90 -12.74
CA THR A 2 8.19 7.81 -13.52
C THR A 2 7.13 8.34 -14.49
N LYS A 3 6.82 7.58 -15.55
CA LYS A 3 5.68 7.84 -16.44
C LYS A 3 4.37 7.79 -15.64
N GLN A 4 3.36 8.53 -16.08
CA GLN A 4 2.03 8.45 -15.47
C GLN A 4 1.12 7.54 -16.28
N ILE A 5 0.39 6.66 -15.60
CA ILE A 5 -0.73 5.88 -16.14
C ILE A 5 -2.00 6.16 -15.34
N LEU A 6 -3.17 5.87 -15.90
CA LEU A 6 -4.46 6.02 -15.23
C LEU A 6 -5.11 4.65 -15.00
N VAL A 7 -5.56 4.39 -13.79
CA VAL A 7 -6.30 3.18 -13.42
C VAL A 7 -7.70 3.60 -12.96
N GLY A 8 -8.67 3.56 -13.86
CA GLY A 8 -10.04 4.00 -13.57
C GLY A 8 -10.11 5.43 -13.00
N GLY A 9 -9.28 6.34 -13.52
CA GLY A 9 -9.19 7.72 -13.04
C GLY A 9 -8.17 7.95 -11.91
N VAL A 10 -7.63 6.90 -11.27
CA VAL A 10 -6.56 7.01 -10.26
C VAL A 10 -5.22 7.13 -10.96
N PRO A 11 -4.49 8.26 -10.82
CA PRO A 11 -3.18 8.42 -11.42
C PRO A 11 -2.12 7.62 -10.66
N ILE A 12 -1.22 6.96 -11.38
CA ILE A 12 -0.08 6.21 -10.85
C ILE A 12 1.18 6.67 -11.55
N GLY A 13 2.21 7.06 -10.82
CA GLY A 13 3.43 7.64 -11.39
C GLY A 13 3.28 9.11 -11.74
N GLY A 14 4.28 9.69 -12.41
CA GLY A 14 4.28 11.10 -12.81
C GLY A 14 4.27 12.09 -11.65
N GLY A 15 4.67 11.69 -10.45
CA GLY A 15 4.61 12.54 -9.26
C GLY A 15 3.24 12.55 -8.55
N ALA A 16 2.28 11.74 -9.01
CA ALA A 16 1.01 11.57 -8.31
C ALA A 16 1.21 10.94 -6.91
N PRO A 17 0.32 11.19 -5.96
CA PRO A 17 0.39 10.55 -4.64
C PRO A 17 0.40 9.03 -4.75
N VAL A 18 1.22 8.38 -3.91
CA VAL A 18 1.32 6.92 -3.87
C VAL A 18 -0.04 6.31 -3.52
N SER A 19 -0.58 5.50 -4.43
CA SER A 19 -1.90 4.89 -4.27
C SER A 19 -1.85 3.57 -3.49
N ILE A 20 -2.90 3.31 -2.70
CA ILE A 20 -3.09 2.06 -1.96
C ILE A 20 -3.99 1.14 -2.77
N GLN A 21 -3.48 -0.05 -3.09
CA GLN A 21 -4.25 -1.14 -3.65
C GLN A 21 -4.39 -2.25 -2.62
N SER A 22 -5.56 -2.91 -2.55
CA SER A 22 -5.75 -4.17 -1.83
C SER A 22 -6.28 -5.25 -2.77
N MET A 23 -6.46 -6.46 -2.24
CA MET A 23 -6.96 -7.60 -3.01
C MET A 23 -8.07 -8.29 -2.22
N LEU A 24 -9.19 -8.56 -2.89
CA LEU A 24 -10.28 -9.30 -2.29
C LEU A 24 -9.88 -10.76 -2.00
N ASN A 25 -10.42 -11.30 -0.93
CA ASN A 25 -10.32 -12.72 -0.59
C ASN A 25 -11.63 -13.49 -0.84
N THR A 26 -12.67 -12.80 -1.31
CA THR A 26 -13.93 -13.42 -1.77
C THR A 26 -13.74 -14.10 -3.11
N LYS A 27 -14.60 -15.08 -3.42
CA LYS A 27 -14.67 -15.63 -4.77
C LYS A 27 -15.31 -14.62 -5.71
N THR A 28 -14.72 -14.41 -6.88
CA THR A 28 -15.24 -13.43 -7.86
C THR A 28 -16.61 -13.84 -8.43
N THR A 29 -17.01 -15.09 -8.29
CA THR A 29 -18.36 -15.57 -8.61
C THR A 29 -19.39 -15.22 -7.52
N ASP A 30 -18.98 -14.80 -6.32
CA ASP A 30 -19.84 -14.31 -5.25
C ASP A 30 -19.86 -12.77 -5.30
N VAL A 31 -20.76 -12.25 -6.14
CA VAL A 31 -20.87 -10.81 -6.45
C VAL A 31 -21.24 -10.01 -5.19
N GLU A 32 -22.20 -10.51 -4.40
CA GLU A 32 -22.69 -9.79 -3.22
C GLU A 32 -21.61 -9.63 -2.15
N SER A 33 -20.92 -10.72 -1.80
CA SER A 33 -19.83 -10.69 -0.82
C SER A 33 -18.67 -9.83 -1.32
N SER A 34 -18.37 -9.87 -2.62
CA SER A 34 -17.32 -9.05 -3.23
C SER A 34 -17.65 -7.56 -3.17
N LEU A 35 -18.89 -7.18 -3.48
CA LEU A 35 -19.33 -5.78 -3.40
C LEU A 35 -19.36 -5.27 -1.96
N ARG A 36 -19.73 -6.10 -0.98
CA ARG A 36 -19.64 -5.75 0.44
C ARG A 36 -18.20 -5.45 0.83
N GLN A 37 -17.27 -6.37 0.52
CA GLN A 37 -15.85 -6.20 0.84
C GLN A 37 -15.24 -4.99 0.11
N LEU A 38 -15.67 -4.69 -1.12
CA LEU A 38 -15.24 -3.49 -1.84
C LEU A 38 -15.65 -2.19 -1.14
N ARG A 39 -16.85 -2.14 -0.55
CA ARG A 39 -17.30 -0.98 0.25
C ARG A 39 -16.44 -0.84 1.51
N GLU A 40 -16.21 -1.94 2.24
CA GLU A 40 -15.34 -1.96 3.43
C GLU A 40 -13.92 -1.47 3.10
N LEU A 41 -13.36 -1.91 1.96
CA LEU A 41 -12.06 -1.44 1.48
C LEU A 41 -12.07 0.04 1.10
N ALA A 42 -13.13 0.51 0.44
CA ALA A 42 -13.28 1.92 0.08
C ALA A 42 -13.38 2.80 1.33
N ASP A 43 -14.20 2.41 2.31
CA ASP A 43 -14.36 3.10 3.60
C ASP A 43 -13.05 3.14 4.39
N ALA A 44 -12.23 2.07 4.29
CA ALA A 44 -10.90 2.04 4.87
C ALA A 44 -9.90 2.96 4.12
N GLY A 45 -10.26 3.48 2.93
CA GLY A 45 -9.43 4.37 2.11
C GLY A 45 -8.52 3.66 1.12
N CYS A 46 -8.87 2.44 0.71
CA CYS A 46 -8.31 1.81 -0.47
C CYS A 46 -8.71 2.60 -1.73
N GLN A 47 -7.81 2.69 -2.70
CA GLN A 47 -8.06 3.46 -3.92
C GLN A 47 -8.24 2.56 -5.16
N ILE A 48 -7.70 1.36 -5.14
CA ILE A 48 -7.75 0.38 -6.23
C ILE A 48 -7.92 -1.00 -5.62
N ALA A 49 -8.86 -1.79 -6.12
CA ALA A 49 -9.05 -3.17 -5.66
C ALA A 49 -8.69 -4.18 -6.75
N ARG A 50 -8.20 -5.37 -6.34
CA ARG A 50 -7.85 -6.45 -7.26
C ARG A 50 -8.66 -7.69 -6.95
N LEU A 51 -9.16 -8.36 -8.00
CA LEU A 51 -9.87 -9.64 -7.93
C LEU A 51 -9.15 -10.69 -8.78
N ALA A 52 -9.16 -11.92 -8.32
CA ALA A 52 -8.69 -13.06 -9.09
C ALA A 52 -9.76 -13.45 -10.14
N VAL A 53 -9.33 -13.72 -11.38
CA VAL A 53 -10.21 -14.21 -12.45
C VAL A 53 -9.64 -15.53 -12.96
N PRO A 54 -9.93 -16.65 -12.27
CA PRO A 54 -9.36 -17.95 -12.59
C PRO A 54 -10.03 -18.67 -13.78
N ASP A 55 -11.30 -18.34 -14.08
CA ASP A 55 -12.11 -18.97 -15.11
C ASP A 55 -13.15 -18.00 -15.71
N MET A 56 -13.93 -18.47 -16.70
CA MET A 56 -14.93 -17.63 -17.40
C MET A 56 -16.13 -17.28 -16.53
N ASP A 57 -16.47 -18.08 -15.55
CA ASP A 57 -17.58 -17.73 -14.64
C ASP A 57 -17.14 -16.62 -13.69
N ALA A 58 -15.90 -16.64 -13.21
CA ALA A 58 -15.30 -15.52 -12.50
C ALA A 58 -15.19 -14.25 -13.39
N ALA A 59 -14.94 -14.39 -14.69
CA ALA A 59 -14.93 -13.25 -15.61
C ALA A 59 -16.31 -12.59 -15.75
N LYS A 60 -17.39 -13.39 -15.78
CA LYS A 60 -18.78 -12.88 -15.75
C LYS A 60 -19.07 -12.16 -14.43
N GLY A 61 -18.78 -12.81 -13.29
CA GLY A 61 -18.93 -12.19 -11.98
C GLY A 61 -18.11 -10.90 -11.85
N PHE A 62 -16.90 -10.87 -12.41
CA PHE A 62 -16.07 -9.66 -12.45
C PHE A 62 -16.77 -8.50 -13.17
N ALA A 63 -17.42 -8.74 -14.31
CA ALA A 63 -18.14 -7.71 -15.04
C ALA A 63 -19.34 -7.15 -14.23
N GLU A 64 -20.08 -8.01 -13.54
CA GLU A 64 -21.17 -7.60 -12.65
C GLU A 64 -20.63 -6.75 -11.49
N ILE A 65 -19.55 -7.21 -10.84
CA ILE A 65 -18.89 -6.48 -9.76
C ILE A 65 -18.37 -5.12 -10.26
N ALA A 66 -17.72 -5.08 -11.43
CA ALA A 66 -17.16 -3.86 -11.99
C ALA A 66 -18.19 -2.78 -12.26
N SER A 67 -19.41 -3.18 -12.66
CA SER A 67 -20.53 -2.24 -12.94
C SER A 67 -21.06 -1.53 -11.69
N ALA A 68 -20.86 -2.10 -10.49
CA ALA A 68 -21.39 -1.59 -9.21
C ALA A 68 -20.29 -1.27 -8.17
N SER A 69 -19.03 -1.44 -8.53
CA SER A 69 -17.90 -1.23 -7.63
C SER A 69 -17.67 0.25 -7.32
N PRO A 70 -17.46 0.64 -6.04
CA PRO A 70 -17.05 1.99 -5.69
C PRO A 70 -15.57 2.27 -6.03
N LEU A 71 -14.80 1.25 -6.37
CA LEU A 71 -13.36 1.33 -6.65
C LEU A 71 -13.03 0.83 -8.05
N PRO A 72 -12.03 1.39 -8.73
CA PRO A 72 -11.49 0.82 -9.96
C PRO A 72 -10.90 -0.57 -9.69
N LEU A 73 -11.21 -1.52 -10.58
CA LEU A 73 -10.86 -2.93 -10.40
C LEU A 73 -9.70 -3.37 -11.28
N VAL A 74 -8.82 -4.17 -10.68
CA VAL A 74 -7.73 -4.87 -11.38
C VAL A 74 -8.08 -6.33 -11.52
N ALA A 75 -8.14 -6.85 -12.74
CA ALA A 75 -8.28 -8.28 -12.99
C ALA A 75 -6.92 -8.96 -12.90
N ASP A 76 -6.81 -9.98 -12.05
CA ASP A 76 -5.60 -10.77 -11.85
C ASP A 76 -5.67 -12.05 -12.67
N ILE A 77 -4.95 -12.09 -13.78
CA ILE A 77 -4.94 -13.17 -14.74
C ILE A 77 -3.63 -13.94 -14.66
N HIS A 78 -3.71 -15.27 -14.58
CA HIS A 78 -2.51 -16.10 -14.42
C HIS A 78 -2.08 -16.83 -15.70
N PHE A 79 -3.01 -17.49 -16.40
CA PHE A 79 -2.62 -18.42 -17.49
C PHE A 79 -3.41 -18.23 -18.78
N ASP A 80 -4.69 -17.91 -18.74
CA ASP A 80 -5.53 -17.86 -19.94
C ASP A 80 -5.76 -16.40 -20.38
N TYR A 81 -5.21 -16.05 -21.55
CA TYR A 81 -5.35 -14.72 -22.15
C TYR A 81 -6.81 -14.33 -22.43
N ARG A 82 -7.70 -15.31 -22.67
CA ARG A 82 -9.13 -15.05 -22.93
C ARG A 82 -9.82 -14.45 -21.72
N LEU A 83 -9.37 -14.79 -20.52
CA LEU A 83 -9.86 -14.20 -19.27
C LEU A 83 -9.44 -12.73 -19.15
N ALA A 84 -8.25 -12.38 -19.65
CA ALA A 84 -7.80 -10.98 -19.68
C ALA A 84 -8.66 -10.14 -20.63
N ILE A 85 -8.99 -10.70 -21.80
CA ILE A 85 -9.88 -10.06 -22.77
C ILE A 85 -11.29 -9.89 -22.17
N ALA A 86 -11.87 -10.95 -21.62
CA ALA A 86 -13.21 -10.90 -21.01
C ALA A 86 -13.29 -9.91 -19.85
N ALA A 87 -12.24 -9.85 -19.01
CA ALA A 87 -12.20 -8.88 -17.92
C ALA A 87 -12.03 -7.44 -18.40
N ALA A 88 -11.23 -7.21 -19.46
CA ALA A 88 -11.09 -5.90 -20.08
C ALA A 88 -12.40 -5.41 -20.69
N GLU A 89 -13.13 -6.28 -21.38
CA GLU A 89 -14.47 -6.00 -21.92
C GLU A 89 -15.51 -5.81 -20.78
N GLY A 90 -15.34 -6.55 -19.68
CA GLY A 90 -16.17 -6.49 -18.48
C GLY A 90 -15.91 -5.31 -17.55
N GLY A 91 -15.10 -4.32 -17.97
CA GLY A 91 -14.92 -3.07 -17.21
C GLY A 91 -13.71 -3.05 -16.26
N ALA A 92 -12.72 -3.91 -16.47
CA ALA A 92 -11.46 -3.81 -15.71
C ALA A 92 -10.77 -2.47 -15.95
N ALA A 93 -10.34 -1.81 -14.87
CA ALA A 93 -9.56 -0.58 -14.94
C ALA A 93 -8.05 -0.84 -15.14
N LYS A 94 -7.58 -2.05 -14.89
CA LYS A 94 -6.22 -2.51 -15.15
C LYS A 94 -6.19 -4.04 -15.26
N ILE A 95 -5.38 -4.57 -16.15
CA ILE A 95 -5.12 -6.00 -16.24
C ILE A 95 -3.77 -6.33 -15.61
N ARG A 96 -3.72 -7.31 -14.72
CA ARG A 96 -2.46 -7.85 -14.21
C ARG A 96 -2.18 -9.21 -14.85
N ILE A 97 -1.06 -9.29 -15.50
CA ILE A 97 -0.55 -10.54 -16.12
C ILE A 97 0.92 -10.75 -15.79
N ASN A 98 1.36 -11.99 -15.98
CA ASN A 98 2.75 -12.31 -16.26
C ASN A 98 2.78 -12.78 -17.73
N PRO A 99 3.32 -11.98 -18.68
CA PRO A 99 3.32 -12.32 -20.11
C PRO A 99 3.93 -13.68 -20.39
N GLY A 100 4.92 -14.11 -19.60
CA GLY A 100 5.52 -15.45 -19.74
C GLY A 100 4.59 -16.61 -19.43
N ASN A 101 3.48 -16.39 -18.71
CA ASN A 101 2.56 -17.44 -18.28
C ASN A 101 1.30 -17.55 -19.15
N ILE A 102 0.92 -16.50 -19.87
CA ILE A 102 -0.34 -16.49 -20.66
C ILE A 102 -0.20 -17.12 -22.05
N GLY A 103 0.99 -17.56 -22.41
CA GLY A 103 1.29 -18.31 -23.62
C GLY A 103 2.11 -17.54 -24.64
N GLY A 104 2.05 -17.98 -25.92
CA GLY A 104 2.87 -17.41 -26.97
C GLY A 104 2.56 -15.94 -27.30
N GLU A 105 3.42 -15.33 -28.08
CA GLU A 105 3.43 -13.92 -28.45
C GLU A 105 2.08 -13.44 -29.04
N GLU A 106 1.40 -14.26 -29.85
CA GLU A 106 0.08 -13.92 -30.40
C GLU A 106 -1.00 -13.70 -29.34
N ARG A 107 -0.94 -14.47 -28.24
CA ARG A 107 -1.88 -14.34 -27.12
C ARG A 107 -1.63 -13.05 -26.33
N VAL A 108 -0.34 -12.70 -26.13
CA VAL A 108 0.04 -11.43 -25.52
C VAL A 108 -0.45 -10.27 -26.39
N ARG A 109 -0.26 -10.35 -27.72
CA ARG A 109 -0.75 -9.35 -28.66
C ARG A 109 -2.26 -9.16 -28.57
N ALA A 110 -3.04 -10.24 -28.51
CA ALA A 110 -4.50 -10.15 -28.39
C ALA A 110 -4.94 -9.39 -27.11
N VAL A 111 -4.25 -9.61 -25.97
CA VAL A 111 -4.50 -8.84 -24.74
C VAL A 111 -4.12 -7.38 -24.92
N VAL A 112 -2.96 -7.10 -25.53
CA VAL A 112 -2.50 -5.75 -25.80
C VAL A 112 -3.49 -4.98 -26.68
N ASP A 113 -3.99 -5.61 -27.75
CA ASP A 113 -4.90 -4.96 -28.69
C ASP A 113 -6.20 -4.51 -27.99
N VAL A 114 -6.80 -5.35 -27.13
CA VAL A 114 -7.98 -5.00 -26.33
C VAL A 114 -7.65 -3.92 -25.29
N CYS A 115 -6.52 -4.03 -24.60
CA CYS A 115 -6.12 -3.02 -23.61
C CYS A 115 -5.88 -1.65 -24.25
N LYS A 116 -5.35 -1.59 -25.48
CA LYS A 116 -5.21 -0.35 -26.26
C LYS A 116 -6.58 0.24 -26.61
N GLU A 117 -7.48 -0.57 -27.16
CA GLU A 117 -8.82 -0.15 -27.53
C GLU A 117 -9.58 0.46 -26.34
N LYS A 118 -9.51 -0.22 -25.19
CA LYS A 118 -10.19 0.18 -23.97
C LYS A 118 -9.41 1.22 -23.14
N LYS A 119 -8.18 1.56 -23.52
CA LYS A 119 -7.26 2.44 -22.77
C LYS A 119 -7.02 1.96 -21.35
N ILE A 120 -6.78 0.67 -21.19
CA ILE A 120 -6.57 0.00 -19.92
C ILE A 120 -5.07 -0.31 -19.76
N PRO A 121 -4.41 0.16 -18.69
CA PRO A 121 -3.01 -0.18 -18.44
C PRO A 121 -2.81 -1.64 -18.07
N ILE A 122 -1.64 -2.16 -18.40
CA ILE A 122 -1.22 -3.52 -18.03
C ILE A 122 -0.19 -3.45 -16.90
N ARG A 123 -0.40 -4.24 -15.86
CA ARG A 123 0.65 -4.48 -14.86
C ARG A 123 1.36 -5.79 -15.13
N ILE A 124 2.65 -5.70 -15.42
CA ILE A 124 3.57 -6.82 -15.46
C ILE A 124 3.88 -7.25 -14.03
N GLY A 125 3.57 -8.50 -13.69
CA GLY A 125 3.82 -9.06 -12.36
C GLY A 125 4.88 -10.14 -12.40
N VAL A 126 6.13 -9.79 -12.11
CA VAL A 126 7.22 -10.76 -11.91
C VAL A 126 7.25 -11.20 -10.45
N ASN A 127 7.35 -12.49 -10.21
CA ASN A 127 7.53 -13.08 -8.88
C ASN A 127 8.73 -14.03 -8.90
N GLY A 128 9.51 -14.05 -7.83
CA GLY A 128 10.67 -14.94 -7.72
C GLY A 128 10.34 -16.41 -7.92
N GLY A 129 9.16 -16.87 -7.50
CA GLY A 129 8.72 -18.26 -7.65
C GLY A 129 8.20 -18.64 -9.03
N SER A 130 8.10 -17.68 -9.98
CA SER A 130 7.57 -17.91 -11.33
C SER A 130 8.46 -17.31 -12.44
N LEU A 131 9.77 -17.31 -12.22
CA LEU A 131 10.75 -16.92 -13.24
C LEU A 131 10.82 -17.92 -14.38
N ASP A 132 11.12 -17.42 -15.59
CA ASP A 132 11.35 -18.23 -16.78
C ASP A 132 12.51 -19.23 -16.53
N LYS A 133 12.35 -20.45 -17.05
CA LYS A 133 13.37 -21.50 -16.90
C LYS A 133 14.75 -21.08 -17.41
N ARG A 134 14.82 -20.31 -18.51
CA ARG A 134 16.07 -19.79 -19.07
C ARG A 134 16.80 -18.86 -18.08
N LEU A 135 16.04 -18.04 -17.33
CA LEU A 135 16.61 -17.17 -16.32
C LEU A 135 17.06 -17.96 -15.10
N LEU A 136 16.31 -18.99 -14.71
CA LEU A 136 16.74 -19.91 -13.64
C LEU A 136 17.98 -20.69 -14.02
N GLU A 137 18.13 -21.13 -15.28
CA GLU A 137 19.36 -21.77 -15.79
C GLU A 137 20.54 -20.80 -15.81
N LYS A 138 20.31 -19.53 -16.22
CA LYS A 138 21.35 -18.49 -16.28
C LYS A 138 21.85 -18.06 -14.88
N TYR A 139 20.95 -17.89 -13.93
CA TYR A 139 21.26 -17.32 -12.61
C TYR A 139 21.32 -18.36 -11.48
N GLY A 140 20.94 -19.62 -11.73
CA GLY A 140 20.92 -20.71 -10.77
C GLY A 140 19.74 -20.67 -9.79
N HIS A 141 19.29 -19.48 -9.41
CA HIS A 141 18.18 -19.22 -8.48
C HIS A 141 17.60 -17.82 -8.72
N PRO A 142 16.46 -17.45 -8.12
CA PRO A 142 15.93 -16.11 -8.20
C PRO A 142 16.90 -15.08 -7.59
N THR A 143 17.43 -14.19 -8.43
CA THR A 143 18.29 -13.06 -8.04
C THR A 143 17.61 -11.75 -8.37
N PRO A 144 18.03 -10.60 -7.80
CA PRO A 144 17.54 -9.29 -8.20
C PRO A 144 17.69 -9.02 -9.69
N GLU A 145 18.83 -9.39 -10.26
CA GLU A 145 19.15 -9.24 -11.68
C GLU A 145 18.22 -10.10 -12.57
N ALA A 146 17.92 -11.33 -12.15
CA ALA A 146 16.99 -12.21 -12.86
C ALA A 146 15.56 -11.64 -12.88
N LEU A 147 15.09 -11.04 -11.77
CA LEU A 147 13.79 -10.37 -11.71
C LEU A 147 13.73 -9.16 -12.64
N VAL A 148 14.79 -8.35 -12.68
CA VAL A 148 14.91 -7.17 -13.53
C VAL A 148 14.95 -7.56 -15.00
N GLU A 149 15.77 -8.56 -15.39
CA GLU A 149 15.85 -9.06 -16.76
C GLU A 149 14.49 -9.61 -17.22
N SER A 150 13.79 -10.36 -16.36
CA SER A 150 12.43 -10.82 -16.64
C SER A 150 11.46 -9.67 -16.87
N ALA A 151 11.53 -8.62 -16.04
CA ALA A 151 10.67 -7.46 -16.19
C ALA A 151 10.90 -6.74 -17.52
N PHE A 152 12.17 -6.52 -17.93
CA PHE A 152 12.51 -5.89 -19.19
C PHE A 152 12.09 -6.73 -20.40
N SER A 153 12.31 -8.04 -20.37
CA SER A 153 11.86 -8.94 -21.47
C SER A 153 10.34 -8.84 -21.68
N HIS A 154 9.58 -8.69 -20.61
CA HIS A 154 8.12 -8.53 -20.71
C HIS A 154 7.70 -7.14 -21.17
N ILE A 155 8.44 -6.09 -20.77
CA ILE A 155 8.22 -4.72 -21.26
C ILE A 155 8.49 -4.67 -22.78
N GLU A 156 9.63 -5.16 -23.24
CA GLU A 156 10.01 -5.19 -24.64
C GLU A 156 8.95 -5.90 -25.50
N LEU A 157 8.36 -6.98 -24.98
CA LEU A 157 7.28 -7.68 -25.65
C LEU A 157 6.02 -6.82 -25.82
N LEU A 158 5.64 -6.02 -24.81
CA LEU A 158 4.50 -5.11 -24.92
C LEU A 158 4.82 -3.91 -25.81
N GLU A 159 6.03 -3.34 -25.68
CA GLU A 159 6.52 -2.21 -26.51
C GLU A 159 6.61 -2.59 -28.00
N LYS A 160 6.97 -3.83 -28.32
CA LYS A 160 6.96 -4.37 -29.69
C LYS A 160 5.62 -4.17 -30.38
N TYR A 161 4.53 -4.23 -29.61
CA TYR A 161 3.17 -3.94 -30.07
C TYR A 161 2.77 -2.49 -29.86
N GLY A 162 3.68 -1.58 -29.51
CA GLY A 162 3.42 -0.17 -29.29
C GLY A 162 2.55 0.09 -28.06
N PHE A 163 2.70 -0.68 -26.99
CA PHE A 163 1.97 -0.51 -25.73
C PHE A 163 2.90 0.00 -24.65
N TYR A 164 2.56 1.14 -24.05
CA TYR A 164 3.41 1.87 -23.10
C TYR A 164 2.71 2.19 -21.77
N ASP A 165 1.40 1.92 -21.63
CA ASP A 165 0.68 2.11 -20.37
C ASP A 165 0.95 0.95 -19.41
N ILE A 166 2.22 0.82 -19.01
CA ILE A 166 2.75 -0.31 -18.25
C ILE A 166 3.06 0.11 -16.82
N CYS A 167 2.70 -0.74 -15.86
CA CYS A 167 3.16 -0.70 -14.49
C CYS A 167 3.92 -1.99 -14.18
N VAL A 168 4.96 -1.93 -13.36
CA VAL A 168 5.80 -3.12 -13.08
C VAL A 168 5.77 -3.47 -11.60
N SER A 169 5.72 -4.75 -11.31
CA SER A 169 5.92 -5.28 -9.95
C SER A 169 6.86 -6.47 -9.95
N MET A 170 7.86 -6.46 -9.07
CA MET A 170 8.85 -7.51 -8.87
C MET A 170 8.80 -7.96 -7.41
N LYS A 171 7.97 -8.97 -7.13
CA LYS A 171 7.70 -9.40 -5.76
C LYS A 171 8.55 -10.60 -5.36
N SER A 172 8.97 -10.58 -4.10
CA SER A 172 9.64 -11.71 -3.44
C SER A 172 9.22 -11.76 -1.97
N SER A 173 9.36 -12.93 -1.37
CA SER A 173 9.23 -13.11 0.09
C SER A 173 10.49 -12.64 0.83
N SER A 174 11.62 -12.52 0.12
CA SER A 174 12.87 -11.93 0.63
C SER A 174 12.85 -10.42 0.44
N VAL A 175 12.76 -9.67 1.54
CA VAL A 175 12.80 -8.21 1.54
C VAL A 175 14.08 -7.66 0.91
N PRO A 176 15.30 -8.13 1.27
CA PRO A 176 16.53 -7.62 0.66
C PRO A 176 16.59 -7.85 -0.85
N LEU A 177 16.17 -9.04 -1.33
CA LEU A 177 16.14 -9.36 -2.75
C LEU A 177 15.18 -8.43 -3.49
N MET A 178 13.97 -8.26 -2.96
CA MET A 178 12.95 -7.40 -3.54
C MET A 178 13.45 -5.95 -3.63
N MET A 179 13.95 -5.39 -2.53
CA MET A 179 14.45 -4.00 -2.50
C MET A 179 15.54 -3.78 -3.55
N LYS A 180 16.50 -4.71 -3.64
CA LYS A 180 17.58 -4.61 -4.63
C LYS A 180 17.04 -4.67 -6.06
N ALA A 181 16.07 -5.55 -6.35
CA ALA A 181 15.45 -5.65 -7.66
C ALA A 181 14.75 -4.33 -8.07
N TYR A 182 13.92 -3.75 -7.18
CA TYR A 182 13.26 -2.47 -7.46
C TYR A 182 14.26 -1.32 -7.63
N THR A 183 15.33 -1.27 -6.83
CA THR A 183 16.38 -0.25 -6.95
C THR A 183 17.11 -0.35 -8.30
N LEU A 184 17.49 -1.57 -8.70
CA LEU A 184 18.13 -1.82 -9.99
C LEU A 184 17.23 -1.46 -11.17
N PHE A 185 15.95 -1.80 -11.10
CA PHE A 185 14.98 -1.47 -12.15
C PHE A 185 14.74 0.05 -12.24
N HIS A 186 14.53 0.70 -11.10
CA HIS A 186 14.28 2.15 -11.05
C HIS A 186 15.43 2.98 -11.64
N ALA A 187 16.67 2.49 -11.49
CA ALA A 187 17.84 3.16 -12.08
C ALA A 187 17.90 3.07 -13.63
N GLN A 188 17.11 2.18 -14.24
CA GLN A 188 17.16 1.86 -15.66
C GLN A 188 15.86 2.16 -16.41
N SER A 189 14.77 2.47 -15.70
CA SER A 189 13.42 2.58 -16.28
C SER A 189 12.61 3.69 -15.61
N ASP A 190 11.73 4.31 -16.38
CA ASP A 190 10.76 5.29 -15.94
C ASP A 190 9.33 4.74 -15.84
N TYR A 191 9.13 3.44 -15.99
CA TYR A 191 7.83 2.81 -15.77
C TYR A 191 7.44 2.83 -14.29
N PRO A 192 6.16 3.18 -13.96
CA PRO A 192 5.70 3.23 -12.58
C PRO A 192 5.75 1.86 -11.91
N LEU A 193 6.08 1.88 -10.62
CA LEU A 193 6.34 0.70 -9.81
C LEU A 193 5.22 0.43 -8.81
N HIS A 194 4.73 -0.82 -8.83
CA HIS A 194 3.81 -1.35 -7.84
C HIS A 194 4.57 -2.16 -6.79
N LEU A 195 4.79 -1.56 -5.62
CA LEU A 195 5.54 -2.20 -4.55
C LEU A 195 4.70 -3.21 -3.75
N GLY A 196 5.33 -4.26 -3.29
CA GLY A 196 4.72 -5.23 -2.39
C GLY A 196 5.64 -6.40 -2.10
N VAL A 197 5.64 -6.84 -0.84
CA VAL A 197 6.25 -8.11 -0.43
C VAL A 197 5.21 -9.21 -0.59
N THR A 198 5.58 -10.41 -1.02
CA THR A 198 4.69 -11.56 -1.12
C THR A 198 4.98 -12.57 -0.02
N GLU A 199 3.98 -13.40 0.35
CA GLU A 199 4.15 -14.46 1.35
C GLU A 199 4.71 -13.94 2.69
N THR A 200 4.16 -12.82 3.16
CA THR A 200 4.71 -12.13 4.32
C THR A 200 4.41 -12.81 5.65
N GLY A 201 3.38 -13.68 5.69
CA GLY A 201 2.92 -14.37 6.89
C GLY A 201 1.81 -13.63 7.63
N THR A 202 1.75 -13.86 8.95
CA THR A 202 0.74 -13.27 9.84
C THR A 202 0.80 -11.74 9.87
N GLU A 203 -0.24 -11.10 10.41
CA GLU A 203 -0.37 -9.63 10.46
C GLU A 203 0.87 -8.96 11.06
N TYR A 204 1.39 -9.47 12.19
CA TYR A 204 2.56 -8.89 12.85
C TYR A 204 3.82 -8.92 11.98
N MET A 205 4.28 -10.10 11.59
CA MET A 205 5.49 -10.23 10.77
C MET A 205 5.29 -9.71 9.36
N GLY A 206 4.08 -9.82 8.80
CA GLY A 206 3.74 -9.31 7.49
C GLY A 206 3.80 -7.78 7.45
N THR A 207 3.34 -7.11 8.49
CA THR A 207 3.47 -5.64 8.62
C THR A 207 4.93 -5.22 8.72
N ILE A 208 5.75 -5.91 9.53
CA ILE A 208 7.18 -5.61 9.65
C ILE A 208 7.90 -5.77 8.30
N LYS A 209 7.71 -6.90 7.61
CA LYS A 209 8.32 -7.13 6.29
C LYS A 209 7.87 -6.09 5.26
N SER A 210 6.59 -5.74 5.27
CA SER A 210 6.04 -4.73 4.37
C SER A 210 6.56 -3.33 4.69
N ALA A 211 6.68 -2.97 5.96
CA ALA A 211 7.27 -1.71 6.39
C ALA A 211 8.74 -1.60 5.96
N MET A 212 9.52 -2.65 6.12
CA MET A 212 10.91 -2.68 5.65
C MET A 212 11.01 -2.61 4.13
N GLY A 213 10.26 -3.45 3.40
CA GLY A 213 10.38 -3.56 1.95
C GLY A 213 9.71 -2.41 1.21
N ILE A 214 8.46 -2.10 1.52
CA ILE A 214 7.72 -1.01 0.89
C ILE A 214 8.18 0.33 1.45
N GLY A 215 8.20 0.49 2.78
CA GLY A 215 8.59 1.73 3.44
C GLY A 215 10.03 2.12 3.12
N GLY A 216 10.97 1.17 3.14
CA GLY A 216 12.37 1.41 2.77
C GLY A 216 12.53 1.94 1.34
N LEU A 217 11.83 1.36 0.36
CA LEU A 217 11.85 1.86 -1.03
C LEU A 217 11.21 3.25 -1.15
N LEU A 218 10.09 3.47 -0.47
CA LEU A 218 9.42 4.79 -0.45
C LEU A 218 10.31 5.88 0.14
N CYS A 219 11.06 5.61 1.21
CA CYS A 219 12.05 6.53 1.78
C CYS A 219 13.20 6.85 0.80
N MET A 220 13.45 5.98 -0.18
CA MET A 220 14.41 6.21 -1.28
C MET A 220 13.77 6.92 -2.49
N GLY A 221 12.50 7.32 -2.43
CA GLY A 221 11.75 7.92 -3.54
C GLY A 221 11.33 6.92 -4.62
N ILE A 222 11.30 5.61 -4.31
CA ILE A 222 10.97 4.54 -5.25
C ILE A 222 9.59 3.98 -4.93
N GLY A 223 8.68 4.01 -5.92
CA GLY A 223 7.35 3.41 -5.84
C GLY A 223 6.21 4.40 -6.04
N ASP A 224 5.21 3.98 -6.81
CA ASP A 224 4.08 4.82 -7.25
C ASP A 224 2.73 4.28 -6.76
N THR A 225 2.66 2.99 -6.45
CA THR A 225 1.48 2.33 -5.89
C THR A 225 1.91 1.15 -5.04
N ILE A 226 1.19 0.85 -3.98
CA ILE A 226 1.57 -0.18 -3.00
C ILE A 226 0.46 -1.18 -2.73
N ARG A 227 0.85 -2.42 -2.38
CA ARG A 227 -0.06 -3.41 -1.80
C ARG A 227 0.65 -4.17 -0.67
N VAL A 228 0.15 -4.00 0.54
CA VAL A 228 0.53 -4.84 1.69
C VAL A 228 -0.16 -6.19 1.55
N SER A 229 0.53 -7.28 1.83
CA SER A 229 -0.02 -8.64 1.82
C SER A 229 0.05 -9.23 3.21
N LEU A 230 -1.09 -9.59 3.77
CA LEU A 230 -1.18 -10.19 5.10
C LEU A 230 -2.06 -11.44 5.06
N THR A 231 -1.76 -12.42 5.92
CA THR A 231 -2.70 -13.49 6.24
C THR A 231 -3.69 -12.96 7.28
N ALA A 232 -4.56 -12.03 6.84
CA ALA A 232 -5.54 -11.33 7.66
C ALA A 232 -6.68 -10.79 6.77
N ASP A 233 -7.66 -10.12 7.39
CA ASP A 233 -8.70 -9.38 6.67
C ASP A 233 -8.06 -8.31 5.75
N PRO A 234 -8.51 -8.17 4.47
CA PRO A 234 -7.97 -7.19 3.54
C PRO A 234 -8.05 -5.72 4.02
N VAL A 235 -9.01 -5.37 4.87
CA VAL A 235 -9.08 -4.03 5.49
C VAL A 235 -7.84 -3.75 6.34
N ARG A 236 -7.30 -4.78 7.02
CA ARG A 236 -6.05 -4.65 7.81
C ARG A 236 -4.85 -4.32 6.93
N GLU A 237 -4.82 -4.83 5.68
CA GLU A 237 -3.79 -4.48 4.70
C GLU A 237 -3.81 -2.99 4.36
N VAL A 238 -5.00 -2.39 4.24
CA VAL A 238 -5.17 -0.95 3.97
C VAL A 238 -4.68 -0.10 5.13
N TYR A 239 -5.01 -0.48 6.37
CA TYR A 239 -4.52 0.23 7.55
C TYR A 239 -2.99 0.15 7.70
N ALA A 240 -2.41 -1.04 7.46
CA ALA A 240 -0.96 -1.20 7.45
C ALA A 240 -0.30 -0.37 6.33
N ALA A 241 -0.91 -0.30 5.14
CA ALA A 241 -0.43 0.53 4.03
C ALA A 241 -0.46 2.02 4.39
N LYS A 242 -1.54 2.51 5.00
CA LYS A 242 -1.63 3.90 5.49
C LYS A 242 -0.55 4.19 6.53
N ALA A 243 -0.35 3.29 7.49
CA ALA A 243 0.69 3.43 8.51
C ALA A 243 2.10 3.49 7.91
N ILE A 244 2.40 2.64 6.91
CA ILE A 244 3.67 2.65 6.18
C ILE A 244 3.88 3.98 5.44
N LEU A 245 2.87 4.46 4.69
CA LEU A 245 2.95 5.74 3.97
C LEU A 245 3.17 6.92 4.91
N LYS A 246 2.54 6.89 6.09
CA LYS A 246 2.71 7.89 7.13
C LYS A 246 4.10 7.83 7.76
N ALA A 247 4.56 6.64 8.14
CA ALA A 247 5.90 6.43 8.70
C ALA A 247 7.02 6.83 7.71
N ALA A 248 6.79 6.64 6.41
CA ALA A 248 7.70 7.08 5.34
C ALA A 248 7.61 8.60 5.01
N GLY A 249 6.74 9.37 5.70
CA GLY A 249 6.56 10.80 5.44
C GLY A 249 5.87 11.15 4.11
N ILE A 250 5.30 10.15 3.42
CA ILE A 250 4.63 10.32 2.11
C ILE A 250 3.21 10.88 2.29
N ARG A 251 2.51 10.44 3.33
CA ARG A 251 1.17 10.94 3.70
C ARG A 251 1.22 11.66 5.03
N ARG A 252 0.50 12.76 5.11
CA ARG A 252 0.36 13.57 6.33
C ARG A 252 -1.08 13.67 6.82
N ASP A 253 -1.99 12.92 6.20
CA ASP A 253 -3.39 12.84 6.62
C ASP A 253 -3.53 12.11 7.97
N GLY A 254 -4.42 12.63 8.81
CA GLY A 254 -4.68 12.10 10.14
C GLY A 254 -3.59 12.37 11.18
N VAL A 255 -3.92 12.07 12.42
CA VAL A 255 -3.06 12.33 13.58
C VAL A 255 -1.81 11.46 13.58
N ASN A 256 -0.63 12.07 13.71
CA ASN A 256 0.62 11.39 14.00
C ASN A 256 0.86 11.37 15.51
N ILE A 257 0.89 10.20 16.14
CA ILE A 257 1.15 10.06 17.57
C ILE A 257 2.62 9.76 17.80
N VAL A 258 3.26 10.60 18.60
CA VAL A 258 4.63 10.43 19.07
C VAL A 258 4.60 10.18 20.58
N ALA A 259 5.00 9.02 21.03
CA ALA A 259 5.09 8.68 22.45
C ALA A 259 6.53 8.32 22.82
N CYS A 260 6.99 8.80 23.97
CA CYS A 260 8.31 8.40 24.46
C CYS A 260 8.28 6.93 24.92
N PRO A 261 9.41 6.21 24.84
CA PRO A 261 9.51 4.87 25.44
C PRO A 261 9.42 5.00 26.97
N THR A 262 8.83 3.98 27.60
CA THR A 262 8.82 3.91 29.08
C THR A 262 10.24 3.80 29.62
N CYS A 263 10.57 4.63 30.61
CA CYS A 263 11.86 4.59 31.31
C CYS A 263 11.69 4.86 32.80
N GLY A 264 12.76 4.80 33.59
CA GLY A 264 12.74 5.04 35.05
C GLY A 264 12.26 6.45 35.46
N ARG A 265 12.10 7.38 34.53
CA ARG A 265 11.54 8.73 34.74
C ARG A 265 10.05 8.83 34.54
N THR A 266 9.40 7.80 33.98
CA THR A 266 7.96 7.79 33.74
C THR A 266 7.21 7.86 35.07
N ARG A 267 6.24 8.80 35.16
CA ARG A 267 5.48 9.08 36.39
C ARG A 267 4.00 8.72 36.28
N ILE A 268 3.54 8.30 35.11
CA ILE A 268 2.15 7.98 34.80
C ILE A 268 2.04 6.62 34.11
N ASP A 269 0.85 6.08 34.04
CA ASP A 269 0.55 4.97 33.13
C ASP A 269 0.62 5.42 31.67
N LEU A 270 1.84 5.58 31.16
CA LEU A 270 2.09 6.06 29.80
C LEU A 270 1.56 5.09 28.75
N ILE A 271 1.71 3.78 28.95
CA ILE A 271 1.26 2.76 28.00
C ILE A 271 -0.26 2.83 27.84
N GLY A 272 -0.99 2.85 28.97
CA GLY A 272 -2.45 2.97 28.94
C GLY A 272 -2.92 4.31 28.39
N LEU A 273 -2.25 5.41 28.72
CA LEU A 273 -2.61 6.74 28.21
C LEU A 273 -2.39 6.85 26.69
N ALA A 274 -1.23 6.39 26.18
CA ALA A 274 -0.93 6.40 24.74
C ALA A 274 -1.94 5.55 23.96
N GLY A 275 -2.29 4.37 24.44
CA GLY A 275 -3.31 3.52 23.83
C GLY A 275 -4.70 4.18 23.79
N ARG A 276 -5.11 4.86 24.88
CA ARG A 276 -6.38 5.62 24.90
C ARG A 276 -6.38 6.82 23.96
N VAL A 277 -5.24 7.53 23.84
CA VAL A 277 -5.08 8.63 22.86
C VAL A 277 -5.18 8.11 21.44
N GLU A 278 -4.49 7.01 21.14
CA GLU A 278 -4.53 6.38 19.80
C GLU A 278 -5.95 5.96 19.42
N GLU A 279 -6.67 5.32 20.34
CA GLU A 279 -8.06 4.90 20.12
C GLU A 279 -8.99 6.10 19.91
N ALA A 280 -8.89 7.12 20.75
CA ALA A 280 -9.73 8.31 20.67
C ALA A 280 -9.50 9.14 19.38
N LEU A 281 -8.29 9.11 18.83
CA LEU A 281 -7.92 9.86 17.63
C LEU A 281 -7.89 9.02 16.35
N ARG A 282 -8.28 7.75 16.39
CA ARG A 282 -8.22 6.81 15.27
C ARG A 282 -8.94 7.29 14.00
N GLY A 283 -10.04 8.00 14.13
CA GLY A 283 -10.83 8.54 13.02
C GLY A 283 -10.56 10.01 12.69
N CYS A 284 -9.62 10.66 13.39
CA CYS A 284 -9.32 12.06 13.17
C CYS A 284 -8.46 12.25 11.90
N GLU A 285 -8.98 12.99 10.94
CA GLU A 285 -8.30 13.25 9.65
C GLU A 285 -7.37 14.49 9.69
N LYS A 286 -7.33 15.23 10.81
CA LYS A 286 -6.49 16.43 10.94
C LYS A 286 -5.01 16.07 10.83
N PRO A 287 -4.23 16.75 9.98
CA PRO A 287 -2.81 16.47 9.76
C PRO A 287 -1.94 17.06 10.88
N ILE A 288 -2.13 16.59 12.10
CA ILE A 288 -1.44 17.09 13.31
C ILE A 288 -0.57 16.01 13.95
N THR A 289 0.48 16.44 14.64
CA THR A 289 1.31 15.57 15.47
C THR A 289 0.92 15.76 16.94
N VAL A 290 0.55 14.66 17.59
CA VAL A 290 0.18 14.61 19.02
C VAL A 290 1.28 13.90 19.79
N ALA A 291 1.84 14.55 20.81
CA ALA A 291 2.85 13.97 21.67
C ALA A 291 2.26 13.44 22.98
N VAL A 292 2.65 12.25 23.42
CA VAL A 292 2.28 11.64 24.70
C VAL A 292 3.55 11.27 25.46
N MET A 293 3.87 12.05 26.51
CA MET A 293 5.15 11.94 27.20
C MET A 293 4.98 11.51 28.67
N GLY A 294 5.83 10.59 29.11
CA GLY A 294 5.77 10.01 30.45
C GLY A 294 6.34 10.88 31.57
N CYS A 295 7.08 11.95 31.24
CA CYS A 295 7.64 12.89 32.22
C CYS A 295 7.82 14.30 31.64
N ILE A 296 7.85 15.32 32.53
CA ILE A 296 8.01 16.74 32.15
C ILE A 296 9.47 17.08 31.76
N VAL A 297 10.44 16.26 32.11
CA VAL A 297 11.86 16.60 31.92
C VAL A 297 12.26 16.66 30.45
N ASN A 298 11.86 15.67 29.67
CA ASN A 298 12.14 15.61 28.23
C ASN A 298 10.91 15.96 27.37
N GLY A 299 9.70 15.92 27.99
CA GLY A 299 8.44 16.16 27.28
C GLY A 299 8.44 17.43 26.43
N PRO A 300 8.80 18.61 27.00
CA PRO A 300 8.85 19.86 26.23
C PRO A 300 9.94 19.89 25.16
N GLY A 301 11.02 19.11 25.29
CA GLY A 301 12.12 19.05 24.31
C GLY A 301 11.80 18.15 23.10
N GLU A 302 11.40 16.91 23.37
CA GLU A 302 11.08 15.91 22.33
C GLU A 302 9.72 16.21 21.65
N ALA A 303 8.83 16.89 22.35
CA ALA A 303 7.51 17.26 21.85
C ALA A 303 7.44 18.70 21.30
N ARG A 304 8.57 19.40 21.20
CA ARG A 304 8.59 20.81 20.71
C ARG A 304 8.10 20.91 19.26
N GLU A 305 8.31 19.89 18.46
CA GLU A 305 7.86 19.81 17.07
C GLU A 305 6.42 19.29 16.92
N ALA A 306 5.79 18.83 18.02
CA ALA A 306 4.41 18.40 17.98
C ALA A 306 3.46 19.60 18.02
N ASP A 307 2.35 19.50 17.29
CA ASP A 307 1.32 20.55 17.29
C ASP A 307 0.66 20.67 18.65
N ILE A 308 0.45 19.55 19.33
CA ILE A 308 -0.11 19.47 20.69
C ILE A 308 0.45 18.23 21.41
N GLY A 309 0.49 18.28 22.72
CA GLY A 309 0.87 17.11 23.51
C GLY A 309 0.54 17.21 24.98
N ILE A 310 0.65 16.06 25.63
CA ILE A 310 0.48 15.89 27.07
C ILE A 310 1.71 15.21 27.66
N ALA A 311 2.09 15.61 28.88
CA ALA A 311 3.20 14.99 29.60
C ALA A 311 2.84 14.77 31.08
N GLY A 312 3.30 13.64 31.64
CA GLY A 312 3.18 13.31 33.05
C GLY A 312 4.16 14.10 33.93
N GLY A 313 3.72 14.56 35.07
CA GLY A 313 4.56 15.17 36.14
C GLY A 313 4.53 14.35 37.41
N GLU A 314 4.99 14.90 38.55
CA GLU A 314 4.94 14.20 39.84
C GLU A 314 3.54 14.20 40.45
N ASP A 315 2.85 15.34 40.45
CA ASP A 315 1.54 15.51 41.06
C ASP A 315 0.42 15.79 40.05
N CYS A 316 0.77 16.26 38.87
CA CYS A 316 -0.17 16.59 37.81
C CYS A 316 0.49 16.42 36.44
N GLY A 317 -0.33 16.33 35.39
CA GLY A 317 0.14 16.40 34.03
C GLY A 317 0.12 17.83 33.47
N VAL A 318 0.72 17.96 32.28
CA VAL A 318 0.75 19.23 31.54
C VAL A 318 0.26 19.00 30.12
N LEU A 319 -0.46 20.00 29.60
CA LEU A 319 -0.83 20.10 28.19
C LEU A 319 -0.05 21.26 27.56
N PHE A 320 0.51 21.03 26.40
CA PHE A 320 1.25 22.04 25.65
C PHE A 320 0.80 22.06 24.18
N VAL A 321 0.86 23.22 23.56
CA VAL A 321 0.55 23.45 22.15
C VAL A 321 1.74 24.16 21.51
N LYS A 322 2.31 23.59 20.47
CA LYS A 322 3.51 24.09 19.78
C LYS A 322 4.66 24.43 20.75
N GLY A 323 4.87 23.53 21.72
CA GLY A 323 5.90 23.67 22.73
C GLY A 323 5.60 24.63 23.89
N GLU A 324 4.48 25.36 23.83
CA GLU A 324 4.06 26.26 24.90
C GLU A 324 3.14 25.57 25.90
N LEU A 325 3.46 25.65 27.17
CA LEU A 325 2.59 25.17 28.26
C LEU A 325 1.26 25.94 28.27
N LYS A 326 0.15 25.21 28.14
CA LYS A 326 -1.19 25.79 28.17
C LYS A 326 -1.91 25.51 29.48
N GLU A 327 -1.91 24.25 29.94
CA GLU A 327 -2.65 23.84 31.14
C GLU A 327 -1.83 22.89 32.01
N ARG A 328 -2.08 22.93 33.33
CA ARG A 328 -1.68 21.91 34.30
C ARG A 328 -2.93 21.25 34.84
N LEU A 329 -3.02 19.93 34.72
CA LEU A 329 -4.25 19.16 34.90
C LEU A 329 -3.99 17.87 35.71
N PRO A 330 -4.99 17.41 36.47
CA PRO A 330 -5.00 16.03 36.96
C PRO A 330 -4.84 15.04 35.83
N TYR A 331 -4.32 13.85 36.12
CA TYR A 331 -4.03 12.82 35.08
C TYR A 331 -5.26 12.34 34.31
N ASP A 332 -6.39 12.23 34.98
CA ASP A 332 -7.70 11.83 34.44
C ASP A 332 -8.27 12.89 33.48
N GLU A 333 -7.86 14.15 33.60
CA GLU A 333 -8.29 15.23 32.73
C GLU A 333 -7.38 15.46 31.51
N LEU A 334 -6.21 14.81 31.43
CA LEU A 334 -5.27 15.02 30.34
C LEU A 334 -5.85 14.63 28.98
N LEU A 335 -6.48 13.44 28.86
CA LEU A 335 -7.10 13.01 27.60
C LEU A 335 -8.32 13.86 27.23
N PRO A 336 -9.28 14.15 28.11
CA PRO A 336 -10.37 15.08 27.80
C PRO A 336 -9.90 16.47 27.34
N ALA A 337 -8.88 17.03 28.00
CA ALA A 337 -8.31 18.30 27.59
C ALA A 337 -7.64 18.23 26.21
N LEU A 338 -6.82 17.19 25.97
CA LEU A 338 -6.20 16.97 24.67
C LEU A 338 -7.23 16.93 23.54
N LEU A 339 -8.31 16.18 23.72
CA LEU A 339 -9.38 16.07 22.71
C LEU A 339 -10.08 17.40 22.45
N ARG A 340 -10.39 18.18 23.49
CA ARG A 340 -10.95 19.54 23.34
C ARG A 340 -10.08 20.43 22.45
N TYR A 341 -8.77 20.42 22.69
CA TYR A 341 -7.84 21.23 21.90
C TYR A 341 -7.71 20.71 20.47
N VAL A 342 -7.65 19.39 20.29
CA VAL A 342 -7.63 18.79 18.95
C VAL A 342 -8.90 19.13 18.16
N GLU A 343 -10.07 19.13 18.78
CA GLU A 343 -11.32 19.54 18.13
C GLU A 343 -11.29 21.00 17.68
N ALA A 344 -10.67 21.88 18.47
CA ALA A 344 -10.58 23.31 18.20
C ALA A 344 -9.50 23.69 17.16
N MET A 345 -8.58 22.80 16.80
CA MET A 345 -7.57 22.98 15.75
C MET A 345 -8.15 22.76 14.36
#